data_e05860fc6bad7a600d60917ac496218a
#
_entry.id   e05860fc6bad7a600d60917ac496218a
#
_cell.length_a   1.000
_cell.length_b   1.000
_cell.length_c   1.000
_cell.angle_alpha   90.00
_cell.angle_beta   90.00
_cell.angle_gamma   90.00
#
_symmetry.space_group_name_H-M   'P 1'
#
loop_
_entity.id
_entity.type
_entity.pdbx_description
1 polymer ?
#
loop_
_entity_poly.entity_id
_entity_poly.type
_entity_poly.pdbx_seq_one_letter_code
_entity_poly.pdbx_strand_id
1 'polypeptide(L)'
;MKRVGILTSGGDCQGLNATIRAVAKTLYNQLGNDVEIIGIIDGYRGLIYGETRKMKPENFSGILTMGGTILGTSRQPFKLMRVVDENSVDKVEAMKKNYKKLGLDCLVVLGGNGTQKTANLLREEGLNVVSLPKTIDNDLWGTDKTFGFQSAVDIATNVIDCIHSTATSHGRVFIIEVMGHKVGWLTLYAGIAGGADIILIPEIPYDINSVIKTIKSRTAGGKNFSILAVAEGAISKKIAALPKKQRKAAIAEMKYPSISYQIAHDIEEATGQETRVTVPGHFQRGGSPDAYDRVISTRFGVKAAELIINKDYGKMVALVNNKVVAVPLKDIAGKLKSVPKDSEVVETARKMGISFGE
;
A
#
# COMPACT_ATOMS: atom_id res chain seq x y z
N MET A 1 12.54 22.04 -25.02
CA MET A 1 11.97 22.04 -23.62
C MET A 1 11.20 20.76 -23.45
N LYS A 2 11.56 19.95 -22.45
CA LYS A 2 10.93 18.67 -22.13
C LYS A 2 9.68 18.90 -21.25
N ARG A 3 8.54 18.29 -21.60
CA ARG A 3 7.30 18.34 -20.80
C ARG A 3 7.03 17.03 -20.07
N VAL A 4 6.94 17.09 -18.77
CA VAL A 4 6.74 15.92 -17.90
C VAL A 4 5.43 16.03 -17.14
N GLY A 5 4.48 15.12 -17.42
CA GLY A 5 3.26 14.99 -16.65
C GLY A 5 3.49 14.18 -15.37
N ILE A 6 2.96 14.59 -14.24
CA ILE A 6 3.03 13.84 -12.98
C ILE A 6 1.62 13.62 -12.45
N LEU A 7 1.27 12.39 -12.11
CA LEU A 7 0.01 12.04 -11.46
C LEU A 7 0.20 11.08 -10.29
N THR A 8 -0.73 11.16 -9.34
CA THR A 8 -0.87 10.25 -8.21
C THR A 8 -2.21 9.53 -8.29
N SER A 9 -2.24 8.21 -8.19
CA SER A 9 -3.45 7.42 -8.40
C SER A 9 -3.66 6.34 -7.35
N GLY A 10 -4.93 6.07 -7.03
CA GLY A 10 -5.35 5.13 -6.00
C GLY A 10 -5.39 5.74 -4.60
N GLY A 11 -5.38 4.94 -3.55
CA GLY A 11 -5.30 5.44 -2.17
C GLY A 11 -4.00 6.23 -1.96
N ASP A 12 -4.09 7.34 -1.23
CA ASP A 12 -2.91 8.11 -0.84
C ASP A 12 -2.10 7.40 0.24
N CYS A 13 -0.90 7.87 0.46
CA CYS A 13 -0.05 7.48 1.57
C CYS A 13 1.05 8.52 1.81
N GLN A 14 1.76 8.35 2.89
CA GLN A 14 2.93 9.14 3.22
C GLN A 14 4.03 8.96 2.14
N GLY A 15 4.80 10.01 1.88
CA GLY A 15 5.90 9.99 0.90
C GLY A 15 5.53 10.38 -0.54
N LEU A 16 4.24 10.50 -0.89
CA LEU A 16 3.83 10.96 -2.24
C LEU A 16 4.44 12.32 -2.59
N ASN A 17 4.26 13.31 -1.73
CA ASN A 17 4.78 14.65 -1.95
C ASN A 17 6.31 14.68 -1.94
N ALA A 18 6.96 13.90 -1.09
CA ALA A 18 8.41 13.75 -1.06
C ALA A 18 8.95 13.21 -2.41
N THR A 19 8.25 12.22 -2.98
CA THR A 19 8.60 11.64 -4.28
C THR A 19 8.39 12.64 -5.42
N ILE A 20 7.23 13.31 -5.47
CA ILE A 20 6.93 14.38 -6.45
C ILE A 20 7.99 15.46 -6.40
N ARG A 21 8.34 15.91 -5.18
CA ARG A 21 9.40 16.90 -4.94
C ARG A 21 10.75 16.44 -5.51
N ALA A 22 11.12 15.20 -5.25
CA ALA A 22 12.41 14.67 -5.70
C ALA A 22 12.50 14.58 -7.24
N VAL A 23 11.43 14.08 -7.90
CA VAL A 23 11.36 14.09 -9.37
C VAL A 23 11.53 15.50 -9.91
N ALA A 24 10.73 16.45 -9.41
CA ALA A 24 10.71 17.82 -9.90
C ALA A 24 12.04 18.54 -9.67
N LYS A 25 12.56 18.50 -8.44
CA LYS A 25 13.83 19.16 -8.11
C LYS A 25 15.00 18.62 -8.90
N THR A 26 15.06 17.29 -9.12
CA THR A 26 16.12 16.68 -9.91
C THR A 26 16.03 17.13 -11.37
N LEU A 27 14.82 17.14 -11.95
CA LEU A 27 14.62 17.61 -13.33
C LEU A 27 15.01 19.08 -13.50
N TYR A 28 14.56 19.96 -12.60
CA TYR A 28 14.93 21.39 -12.66
C TYR A 28 16.44 21.62 -12.45
N ASN A 29 17.07 20.88 -11.53
CA ASN A 29 18.51 21.01 -11.29
C ASN A 29 19.37 20.53 -12.47
N GLN A 30 18.90 19.52 -13.22
CA GLN A 30 19.64 18.94 -14.34
C GLN A 30 19.34 19.62 -15.69
N LEU A 31 18.11 20.09 -15.89
CA LEU A 31 17.64 20.61 -17.18
C LEU A 31 17.35 22.12 -17.14
N GLY A 32 17.32 22.74 -15.96
CA GLY A 32 17.05 24.17 -15.82
C GLY A 32 15.72 24.58 -16.45
N ASN A 33 15.77 25.54 -17.34
CA ASN A 33 14.60 26.05 -18.07
C ASN A 33 14.14 25.13 -19.23
N ASP A 34 14.88 24.06 -19.52
CA ASP A 34 14.52 23.11 -20.59
C ASP A 34 13.53 22.04 -20.14
N VAL A 35 12.93 22.18 -18.97
CA VAL A 35 11.87 21.32 -18.47
C VAL A 35 10.65 22.09 -17.99
N GLU A 36 9.47 21.59 -18.32
CA GLU A 36 8.18 22.04 -17.81
C GLU A 36 7.46 20.86 -17.16
N ILE A 37 6.96 21.05 -15.93
CA ILE A 37 6.22 20.03 -15.19
C ILE A 37 4.74 20.36 -15.19
N ILE A 38 3.92 19.40 -15.59
CA ILE A 38 2.46 19.48 -15.61
C ILE A 38 1.92 18.52 -14.54
N GLY A 39 1.32 19.07 -13.49
CA GLY A 39 0.58 18.30 -12.49
C GLY A 39 -0.77 17.90 -13.07
N ILE A 40 -1.05 16.61 -13.09
CA ILE A 40 -2.34 16.05 -13.51
C ILE A 40 -3.17 15.85 -12.25
N ILE A 41 -4.31 16.54 -12.16
CA ILE A 41 -5.13 16.60 -10.96
C ILE A 41 -5.98 15.33 -10.85
N ASP A 42 -6.14 14.79 -9.63
CA ASP A 42 -6.94 13.59 -9.36
C ASP A 42 -6.56 12.35 -10.19
N GLY A 43 -5.27 12.20 -10.48
CA GLY A 43 -4.73 11.00 -11.08
C GLY A 43 -5.17 10.74 -12.51
N TYR A 44 -5.50 9.48 -12.83
CA TYR A 44 -5.95 9.13 -14.18
C TYR A 44 -7.25 9.84 -14.57
N ARG A 45 -8.11 10.21 -13.62
CA ARG A 45 -9.30 11.01 -13.90
C ARG A 45 -8.90 12.33 -14.58
N GLY A 46 -7.94 13.03 -14.01
CA GLY A 46 -7.45 14.28 -14.60
C GLY A 46 -6.83 14.10 -15.98
N LEU A 47 -6.14 12.98 -16.21
CA LEU A 47 -5.62 12.68 -17.55
C LEU A 47 -6.73 12.37 -18.57
N ILE A 48 -7.81 11.71 -18.14
CA ILE A 48 -8.99 11.41 -18.98
C ILE A 48 -9.71 12.70 -19.38
N TYR A 49 -9.94 13.61 -18.42
CA TYR A 49 -10.76 14.82 -18.64
C TYR A 49 -9.94 16.09 -18.94
N GLY A 50 -8.60 16.01 -18.91
CA GLY A 50 -7.72 17.14 -19.19
C GLY A 50 -7.57 18.14 -18.04
N GLU A 51 -7.81 17.69 -16.79
CA GLU A 51 -7.67 18.51 -15.57
C GLU A 51 -6.20 18.58 -15.15
N THR A 52 -5.55 19.69 -15.44
CA THR A 52 -4.10 19.82 -15.23
C THR A 52 -3.72 21.19 -14.68
N ARG A 53 -2.55 21.28 -14.08
CA ARG A 53 -1.96 22.51 -13.58
C ARG A 53 -0.49 22.57 -13.95
N LYS A 54 -0.05 23.69 -14.54
CA LYS A 54 1.37 23.96 -14.72
C LYS A 54 2.02 24.16 -13.35
N MET A 55 3.08 23.41 -13.08
CA MET A 55 3.81 23.46 -11.82
C MET A 55 5.07 24.31 -11.97
N LYS A 56 5.31 25.19 -10.99
CA LYS A 56 6.53 25.99 -10.92
C LYS A 56 7.48 25.42 -9.85
N PRO A 57 8.79 25.72 -9.88
CA PRO A 57 9.73 25.24 -8.87
C PRO A 57 9.30 25.49 -7.42
N GLU A 58 8.63 26.62 -7.15
CA GLU A 58 8.16 27.00 -5.82
C GLU A 58 7.08 26.03 -5.28
N ASN A 59 6.28 25.42 -6.15
CA ASN A 59 5.25 24.45 -5.76
C ASN A 59 5.81 23.17 -5.11
N PHE A 60 7.11 22.92 -5.27
CA PHE A 60 7.80 21.77 -4.72
C PHE A 60 8.61 22.09 -3.44
N SER A 61 8.50 23.34 -2.97
CA SER A 61 9.10 23.77 -1.71
C SER A 61 8.17 23.42 -0.53
N GLY A 62 8.75 23.01 0.61
CA GLY A 62 8.01 22.74 1.84
C GLY A 62 7.19 21.44 1.86
N ILE A 63 7.11 20.69 0.76
CA ILE A 63 6.21 19.50 0.68
C ILE A 63 6.87 18.18 1.11
N LEU A 64 8.14 18.17 1.52
CA LEU A 64 8.86 16.94 1.91
C LEU A 64 8.16 16.19 3.05
N THR A 65 7.66 16.93 4.01
CA THR A 65 7.04 16.40 5.23
C THR A 65 5.52 16.36 5.18
N MET A 66 4.93 16.80 4.08
CA MET A 66 3.47 16.81 3.92
C MET A 66 2.94 15.41 3.57
N GLY A 67 1.96 14.94 4.34
CA GLY A 67 1.15 13.77 3.99
C GLY A 67 0.20 14.04 2.84
N GLY A 68 -0.51 12.99 2.39
CA GLY A 68 -1.41 13.08 1.24
C GLY A 68 -0.68 13.43 -0.05
N THR A 69 -1.36 14.11 -0.97
CA THR A 69 -0.80 14.50 -2.28
C THR A 69 -1.27 15.89 -2.71
N ILE A 70 -0.34 16.74 -3.14
CA ILE A 70 -0.64 18.09 -3.67
C ILE A 70 -1.35 18.07 -5.02
N LEU A 71 -1.44 16.90 -5.68
CA LEU A 71 -2.10 16.72 -6.98
C LEU A 71 -3.50 16.13 -6.87
N GLY A 72 -3.94 15.74 -5.66
CA GLY A 72 -5.15 14.96 -5.49
C GLY A 72 -4.99 13.54 -6.05
N THR A 73 -5.97 12.70 -5.80
CA THR A 73 -5.97 11.31 -6.28
C THR A 73 -7.39 10.79 -6.46
N SER A 74 -7.56 9.86 -7.39
CA SER A 74 -8.82 9.14 -7.59
C SER A 74 -8.59 7.66 -7.83
N ARG A 75 -9.61 6.86 -7.57
CA ARG A 75 -9.61 5.43 -7.91
C ARG A 75 -10.27 5.24 -9.27
N GLN A 76 -9.48 4.82 -10.24
CA GLN A 76 -9.95 4.36 -11.55
C GLN A 76 -9.65 2.86 -11.68
N PRO A 77 -10.66 1.98 -11.51
CA PRO A 77 -10.43 0.53 -11.54
C PRO A 77 -9.90 0.09 -12.91
N PHE A 78 -8.77 -0.63 -12.93
CA PHE A 78 -8.15 -1.11 -14.16
C PHE A 78 -9.12 -1.90 -15.07
N LYS A 79 -10.02 -2.68 -14.48
CA LYS A 79 -11.04 -3.45 -15.22
C LYS A 79 -11.98 -2.57 -16.04
N LEU A 80 -12.15 -1.31 -15.65
CA LEU A 80 -13.04 -0.36 -16.31
C LEU A 80 -12.30 0.60 -17.25
N MET A 81 -10.98 0.45 -17.43
CA MET A 81 -10.21 1.36 -18.29
C MET A 81 -10.58 1.24 -19.78
N ARG A 82 -10.89 0.03 -20.25
CA ARG A 82 -11.35 -0.21 -21.63
C ARG A 82 -12.88 -0.23 -21.76
N VAL A 83 -13.60 0.11 -20.70
CA VAL A 83 -15.06 0.24 -20.72
C VAL A 83 -15.40 1.70 -20.90
N VAL A 84 -16.16 2.00 -21.95
CA VAL A 84 -16.72 3.33 -22.19
C VAL A 84 -17.60 3.72 -20.99
N ASP A 85 -17.44 4.93 -20.48
CA ASP A 85 -18.19 5.38 -19.32
C ASP A 85 -19.61 5.89 -19.70
N GLU A 86 -20.37 6.30 -18.68
CA GLU A 86 -21.73 6.80 -18.84
C GLU A 86 -21.82 8.06 -19.74
N ASN A 87 -20.71 8.78 -19.90
CA ASN A 87 -20.60 9.95 -20.76
C ASN A 87 -20.07 9.58 -22.16
N SER A 88 -20.08 8.30 -22.54
CA SER A 88 -19.57 7.79 -23.83
C SER A 88 -18.07 8.06 -24.06
N VAL A 89 -17.27 8.17 -22.99
CA VAL A 89 -15.83 8.43 -23.06
C VAL A 89 -15.06 7.11 -23.10
N ASP A 90 -14.31 6.89 -24.18
CA ASP A 90 -13.21 5.91 -24.20
C ASP A 90 -12.03 6.50 -23.42
N LYS A 91 -11.83 5.98 -22.22
CA LYS A 91 -10.85 6.50 -21.28
C LYS A 91 -9.42 6.38 -21.79
N VAL A 92 -9.09 5.30 -22.49
CA VAL A 92 -7.73 5.07 -23.03
C VAL A 92 -7.45 6.07 -24.16
N GLU A 93 -8.37 6.22 -25.10
CA GLU A 93 -8.22 7.19 -26.17
C GLU A 93 -8.23 8.64 -25.66
N ALA A 94 -9.04 8.94 -24.65
CA ALA A 94 -9.06 10.26 -24.00
C ALA A 94 -7.70 10.57 -23.35
N MET A 95 -7.11 9.63 -22.61
CA MET A 95 -5.78 9.79 -22.03
C MET A 95 -4.70 10.01 -23.09
N LYS A 96 -4.72 9.25 -24.19
CA LYS A 96 -3.80 9.41 -25.33
C LYS A 96 -3.95 10.77 -25.99
N LYS A 97 -5.19 11.20 -26.22
CA LYS A 97 -5.50 12.51 -26.81
C LYS A 97 -4.99 13.65 -25.92
N ASN A 98 -5.25 13.60 -24.62
CA ASN A 98 -4.80 14.61 -23.69
C ASN A 98 -3.27 14.61 -23.50
N TYR A 99 -2.63 13.44 -23.46
CA TYR A 99 -1.16 13.33 -23.46
C TYR A 99 -0.55 14.09 -24.66
N LYS A 100 -1.08 13.86 -25.88
CA LYS A 100 -0.65 14.53 -27.12
C LYS A 100 -0.97 16.03 -27.09
N LYS A 101 -2.19 16.41 -26.66
CA LYS A 101 -2.63 17.82 -26.59
C LYS A 101 -1.76 18.64 -25.64
N LEU A 102 -1.35 18.05 -24.52
CA LEU A 102 -0.45 18.67 -23.55
C LEU A 102 1.02 18.69 -24.01
N GLY A 103 1.33 17.99 -25.10
CA GLY A 103 2.69 17.86 -25.61
C GLY A 103 3.63 17.17 -24.63
N LEU A 104 3.13 16.16 -23.89
CA LEU A 104 3.95 15.48 -22.89
C LEU A 104 4.99 14.59 -23.58
N ASP A 105 6.24 14.68 -23.13
CA ASP A 105 7.31 13.75 -23.51
C ASP A 105 7.32 12.49 -22.65
N CYS A 106 6.84 12.59 -21.41
CA CYS A 106 6.75 11.49 -20.48
C CYS A 106 5.64 11.71 -19.43
N LEU A 107 5.04 10.62 -18.99
CA LEU A 107 4.11 10.56 -17.87
C LEU A 107 4.77 9.86 -16.68
N VAL A 108 4.85 10.53 -15.53
CA VAL A 108 5.28 9.97 -14.24
C VAL A 108 4.04 9.55 -13.46
N VAL A 109 3.98 8.29 -13.07
CA VAL A 109 2.81 7.69 -12.43
C VAL A 109 3.18 7.14 -11.05
N LEU A 110 2.59 7.69 -10.00
CA LEU A 110 2.78 7.23 -8.62
C LEU A 110 1.53 6.43 -8.19
N GLY A 111 1.68 5.13 -7.92
CA GLY A 111 0.52 4.34 -7.50
C GLY A 111 0.79 2.88 -7.17
N GLY A 112 -0.27 2.22 -6.69
CA GLY A 112 -0.28 0.80 -6.32
C GLY A 112 -0.53 -0.14 -7.50
N ASN A 113 -0.84 -1.40 -7.23
CA ASN A 113 -0.96 -2.48 -8.22
C ASN A 113 -1.92 -2.14 -9.39
N GLY A 114 -3.11 -1.61 -9.10
CA GLY A 114 -4.05 -1.18 -10.16
C GLY A 114 -3.48 -0.09 -11.05
N THR A 115 -2.79 0.87 -10.46
CA THR A 115 -2.14 1.99 -11.15
C THR A 115 -1.00 1.50 -12.05
N GLN A 116 -0.20 0.52 -11.59
CA GLN A 116 0.89 -0.08 -12.39
C GLN A 116 0.33 -0.82 -13.62
N LYS A 117 -0.82 -1.48 -13.50
CA LYS A 117 -1.51 -2.10 -14.64
C LYS A 117 -1.92 -1.08 -15.69
N THR A 118 -2.49 0.06 -15.25
CA THR A 118 -2.87 1.14 -16.17
C THR A 118 -1.64 1.81 -16.77
N ALA A 119 -0.56 2.00 -16.01
CA ALA A 119 0.72 2.51 -16.52
C ALA A 119 1.29 1.60 -17.62
N ASN A 120 1.24 0.27 -17.43
CA ASN A 120 1.66 -0.69 -18.44
C ASN A 120 0.75 -0.66 -19.68
N LEU A 121 -0.57 -0.53 -19.49
CA LEU A 121 -1.53 -0.36 -20.58
C LEU A 121 -1.17 0.87 -21.44
N LEU A 122 -0.92 2.03 -20.82
CA LEU A 122 -0.55 3.24 -21.54
C LEU A 122 0.80 3.10 -22.27
N ARG A 123 1.76 2.35 -21.68
CA ARG A 123 3.01 1.98 -22.35
C ARG A 123 2.74 1.15 -23.63
N GLU A 124 1.83 0.17 -23.55
CA GLU A 124 1.42 -0.66 -24.69
C GLU A 124 0.74 0.17 -25.79
N GLU A 125 0.02 1.22 -25.38
CA GLU A 125 -0.59 2.20 -26.29
C GLU A 125 0.42 3.24 -26.84
N GLY A 126 1.72 3.07 -26.56
CA GLY A 126 2.79 3.88 -27.13
C GLY A 126 3.12 5.16 -26.35
N LEU A 127 2.64 5.33 -25.12
CA LEU A 127 3.01 6.46 -24.30
C LEU A 127 4.32 6.18 -23.53
N ASN A 128 5.14 7.22 -23.38
CA ASN A 128 6.32 7.17 -22.54
C ASN A 128 5.90 7.30 -21.07
N VAL A 129 6.10 6.25 -20.29
CA VAL A 129 5.69 6.18 -18.87
C VAL A 129 6.88 5.77 -18.02
N VAL A 130 7.06 6.47 -16.89
CA VAL A 130 7.91 6.06 -15.77
C VAL A 130 7.02 5.96 -14.54
N SER A 131 7.10 4.86 -13.80
CA SER A 131 6.24 4.66 -12.63
C SER A 131 7.02 4.48 -11.34
N LEU A 132 6.33 4.73 -10.22
CA LEU A 132 6.88 4.73 -8.87
C LEU A 132 5.99 3.91 -7.94
N PRO A 133 6.60 3.05 -7.08
CA PRO A 133 5.87 2.06 -6.29
C PRO A 133 5.28 2.69 -5.02
N LYS A 134 4.04 3.14 -5.08
CA LYS A 134 3.32 3.81 -4.01
C LYS A 134 2.22 2.90 -3.45
N THR A 135 2.42 2.38 -2.25
CA THR A 135 1.39 1.71 -1.45
C THR A 135 1.87 1.47 -0.03
N ILE A 136 0.95 1.51 0.94
CA ILE A 136 1.23 1.07 2.31
C ILE A 136 1.25 -0.46 2.45
N ASP A 137 0.71 -1.19 1.48
CA ASP A 137 0.54 -2.65 1.55
C ASP A 137 1.83 -3.42 1.23
N ASN A 138 2.84 -2.77 0.64
CA ASN A 138 4.09 -3.38 0.15
C ASN A 138 3.87 -4.58 -0.78
N ASP A 139 2.79 -4.54 -1.57
CA ASP A 139 2.27 -5.64 -2.39
C ASP A 139 2.75 -5.64 -3.85
N LEU A 140 3.61 -4.70 -4.23
CA LEU A 140 4.10 -4.56 -5.61
C LEU A 140 5.26 -5.51 -5.88
N TRP A 141 5.08 -6.33 -6.93
CA TRP A 141 6.14 -7.21 -7.42
C TRP A 141 7.31 -6.42 -7.99
N GLY A 142 8.53 -6.95 -7.82
CA GLY A 142 9.76 -6.38 -8.39
C GLY A 142 10.41 -5.29 -7.54
N THR A 143 9.88 -5.00 -6.36
CA THR A 143 10.52 -4.10 -5.39
C THR A 143 10.48 -4.67 -3.98
N ASP A 144 11.55 -4.52 -3.23
CA ASP A 144 11.62 -4.96 -1.82
C ASP A 144 10.72 -4.08 -0.93
N LYS A 145 10.68 -2.78 -1.19
CA LYS A 145 9.90 -1.81 -0.41
C LYS A 145 9.16 -0.85 -1.34
N THR A 146 7.97 -0.46 -0.88
CA THR A 146 7.18 0.63 -1.46
C THR A 146 7.20 1.81 -0.49
N PHE A 147 7.20 3.04 -1.00
CA PHE A 147 7.09 4.19 -0.09
C PHE A 147 5.67 4.33 0.47
N GLY A 148 5.57 4.80 1.71
CA GLY A 148 4.38 4.81 2.54
C GLY A 148 4.21 3.56 3.41
N PHE A 149 4.93 2.49 3.13
CA PHE A 149 4.85 1.25 3.90
C PHE A 149 5.44 1.42 5.31
N GLN A 150 6.65 1.98 5.43
CA GLN A 150 7.30 2.12 6.75
C GLN A 150 6.53 3.08 7.65
N SER A 151 6.10 4.22 7.15
CA SER A 151 5.26 5.15 7.91
C SER A 151 3.96 4.52 8.40
N ALA A 152 3.33 3.67 7.58
CA ALA A 152 2.13 2.94 7.99
C ALA A 152 2.44 1.85 9.03
N VAL A 153 3.60 1.18 8.95
CA VAL A 153 4.07 0.25 10.01
C VAL A 153 4.24 1.00 11.33
N ASP A 154 4.88 2.16 11.31
CA ASP A 154 5.12 2.97 12.52
C ASP A 154 3.80 3.40 13.17
N ILE A 155 2.81 3.83 12.38
CA ILE A 155 1.49 4.19 12.89
C ILE A 155 0.78 2.97 13.48
N ALA A 156 0.77 1.83 12.78
CA ALA A 156 0.13 0.61 13.28
C ALA A 156 0.82 0.09 14.54
N THR A 157 2.14 0.16 14.61
CA THR A 157 2.93 -0.18 15.81
C THR A 157 2.58 0.72 16.99
N ASN A 158 2.51 2.04 16.78
CA ASN A 158 2.11 2.98 17.82
C ASN A 158 0.70 2.70 18.38
N VAL A 159 -0.24 2.27 17.54
CA VAL A 159 -1.57 1.83 18.01
C VAL A 159 -1.43 0.59 18.91
N ILE A 160 -0.63 -0.40 18.51
CA ILE A 160 -0.40 -1.62 19.32
C ILE A 160 0.25 -1.25 20.65
N ASP A 161 1.25 -0.37 20.66
CA ASP A 161 1.94 0.11 21.88
C ASP A 161 0.96 0.80 22.84
N CYS A 162 0.08 1.65 22.33
CA CYS A 162 -0.97 2.28 23.13
C CYS A 162 -1.92 1.24 23.76
N ILE A 163 -2.24 0.17 23.01
CA ILE A 163 -3.10 -0.91 23.50
C ILE A 163 -2.40 -1.75 24.58
N HIS A 164 -1.08 -1.96 24.50
CA HIS A 164 -0.34 -2.71 25.53
C HIS A 164 -0.57 -2.18 26.94
N SER A 165 -0.53 -0.86 27.13
CA SER A 165 -0.70 -0.24 28.44
C SER A 165 -2.09 -0.51 29.04
N THR A 166 -3.15 -0.40 28.22
CA THR A 166 -4.52 -0.69 28.66
C THR A 166 -4.79 -2.18 28.80
N ALA A 167 -4.19 -3.02 27.95
CA ALA A 167 -4.30 -4.47 28.02
C ALA A 167 -3.78 -5.01 29.35
N THR A 168 -2.62 -4.55 29.76
CA THR A 168 -2.01 -4.91 31.05
C THR A 168 -2.92 -4.56 32.23
N SER A 169 -3.63 -3.43 32.17
CA SER A 169 -4.49 -2.94 33.26
C SER A 169 -5.80 -3.73 33.40
N HIS A 170 -6.34 -4.27 32.29
CA HIS A 170 -7.70 -4.82 32.25
C HIS A 170 -7.79 -6.34 32.07
N GLY A 171 -6.71 -7.02 31.74
CA GLY A 171 -6.72 -8.48 31.59
C GLY A 171 -7.63 -9.01 30.47
N ARG A 172 -7.67 -8.31 29.33
CA ARG A 172 -8.55 -8.60 28.18
C ARG A 172 -7.79 -9.13 26.99
N VAL A 173 -8.53 -9.63 25.99
CA VAL A 173 -7.98 -9.92 24.66
C VAL A 173 -8.21 -8.72 23.76
N PHE A 174 -7.16 -8.15 23.20
CA PHE A 174 -7.21 -7.03 22.26
C PHE A 174 -6.89 -7.47 20.86
N ILE A 175 -7.69 -7.03 19.91
CA ILE A 175 -7.55 -7.34 18.49
C ILE A 175 -7.37 -6.03 17.75
N ILE A 176 -6.25 -5.85 17.09
CA ILE A 176 -5.95 -4.68 16.27
C ILE A 176 -6.04 -5.08 14.80
N GLU A 177 -7.03 -4.53 14.08
CA GLU A 177 -7.19 -4.75 12.65
C GLU A 177 -6.30 -3.82 11.85
N VAL A 178 -5.39 -4.40 11.10
CA VAL A 178 -4.38 -3.68 10.31
C VAL A 178 -4.72 -3.76 8.83
N MET A 179 -4.57 -2.66 8.09
CA MET A 179 -4.73 -2.62 6.64
C MET A 179 -3.70 -3.50 5.93
N GLY A 180 -3.83 -3.71 4.65
CA GLY A 180 -2.93 -4.52 3.82
C GLY A 180 -3.64 -5.19 2.66
N HIS A 181 -4.95 -4.98 2.54
CA HIS A 181 -5.82 -5.50 1.49
C HIS A 181 -5.71 -7.03 1.31
N LYS A 182 -4.82 -7.51 0.43
CA LYS A 182 -4.69 -8.95 0.10
C LYS A 182 -3.43 -9.59 0.65
N VAL A 183 -2.57 -8.83 1.29
CA VAL A 183 -1.27 -9.27 1.78
C VAL A 183 -1.07 -8.88 3.23
N GLY A 184 -0.26 -9.63 3.94
CA GLY A 184 -0.04 -9.45 5.37
C GLY A 184 1.21 -8.68 5.76
N TRP A 185 1.93 -8.05 4.82
CA TRP A 185 3.19 -7.38 5.13
C TRP A 185 3.08 -6.35 6.25
N LEU A 186 2.07 -5.47 6.17
CA LEU A 186 1.87 -4.40 7.15
C LEU A 186 1.57 -4.98 8.53
N THR A 187 0.66 -5.94 8.60
CA THR A 187 0.28 -6.63 9.85
C THR A 187 1.43 -7.41 10.45
N LEU A 188 2.22 -8.10 9.63
CA LEU A 188 3.38 -8.88 10.07
C LEU A 188 4.42 -7.97 10.73
N TYR A 189 4.80 -6.89 10.05
CA TYR A 189 5.82 -5.96 10.57
C TYR A 189 5.33 -5.20 11.81
N ALA A 190 4.12 -4.66 11.78
CA ALA A 190 3.55 -3.96 12.93
C ALA A 190 3.31 -4.90 14.13
N GLY A 191 2.85 -6.13 13.87
CA GLY A 191 2.62 -7.12 14.91
C GLY A 191 3.91 -7.56 15.61
N ILE A 192 4.99 -7.78 14.86
CA ILE A 192 6.32 -8.08 15.44
C ILE A 192 6.84 -6.88 16.22
N ALA A 193 6.82 -5.69 15.61
CA ALA A 193 7.35 -4.47 16.21
C ALA A 193 6.57 -4.06 17.47
N GLY A 194 5.25 -4.21 17.48
CA GLY A 194 4.38 -3.92 18.62
C GLY A 194 4.24 -5.09 19.62
N GLY A 195 4.94 -6.20 19.43
CA GLY A 195 4.94 -7.32 20.39
C GLY A 195 3.60 -8.06 20.47
N ALA A 196 2.89 -8.23 19.36
CA ALA A 196 1.67 -9.03 19.33
C ALA A 196 1.96 -10.51 19.63
N ASP A 197 1.05 -11.14 20.38
CA ASP A 197 1.15 -12.56 20.74
C ASP A 197 0.69 -13.48 19.59
N ILE A 198 -0.23 -12.97 18.79
CA ILE A 198 -0.80 -13.67 17.63
C ILE A 198 -0.85 -12.70 16.44
N ILE A 199 -0.39 -13.15 15.29
CA ILE A 199 -0.43 -12.40 14.02
C ILE A 199 -1.18 -13.22 12.98
N LEU A 200 -2.30 -12.68 12.48
CA LEU A 200 -3.13 -13.36 11.47
C LEU A 200 -3.04 -12.62 10.14
N ILE A 201 -2.52 -13.30 9.12
CA ILE A 201 -2.32 -12.73 7.78
C ILE A 201 -3.00 -13.58 6.69
N PRO A 202 -3.35 -12.99 5.54
CA PRO A 202 -4.06 -13.71 4.47
C PRO A 202 -3.30 -14.92 3.92
N GLU A 203 -1.98 -14.86 3.92
CA GLU A 203 -1.11 -15.89 3.37
C GLU A 203 -1.05 -17.15 4.24
N ILE A 204 -1.34 -17.02 5.53
CA ILE A 204 -1.38 -18.12 6.50
C ILE A 204 -2.80 -18.22 7.04
N PRO A 205 -3.69 -19.00 6.40
CA PRO A 205 -5.07 -19.16 6.87
C PRO A 205 -5.12 -19.74 8.29
N TYR A 206 -5.85 -19.07 9.18
CA TYR A 206 -5.90 -19.43 10.58
C TYR A 206 -6.97 -20.52 10.88
N ASP A 207 -6.73 -21.29 11.92
CA ASP A 207 -7.71 -22.10 12.63
C ASP A 207 -8.08 -21.38 13.94
N ILE A 208 -9.35 -21.07 14.12
CA ILE A 208 -9.82 -20.39 15.33
C ILE A 208 -9.52 -21.20 16.60
N ASN A 209 -9.57 -22.54 16.51
CA ASN A 209 -9.24 -23.41 17.64
C ASN A 209 -7.77 -23.27 18.06
N SER A 210 -6.84 -23.09 17.09
CA SER A 210 -5.42 -22.84 17.38
C SER A 210 -5.23 -21.48 18.04
N VAL A 211 -5.96 -20.45 17.60
CA VAL A 211 -5.97 -19.11 18.23
C VAL A 211 -6.45 -19.22 19.68
N ILE A 212 -7.60 -19.86 19.92
CA ILE A 212 -8.18 -20.08 21.25
C ILE A 212 -7.22 -20.87 22.15
N LYS A 213 -6.60 -21.94 21.61
CA LYS A 213 -5.61 -22.73 22.33
C LYS A 213 -4.42 -21.89 22.79
N THR A 214 -3.91 -21.00 21.93
CA THR A 214 -2.82 -20.09 22.26
C THR A 214 -3.22 -19.16 23.40
N ILE A 215 -4.40 -18.54 23.34
CA ILE A 215 -4.91 -17.65 24.39
C ILE A 215 -5.05 -18.40 25.72
N LYS A 216 -5.69 -19.59 25.73
CA LYS A 216 -5.84 -20.42 26.93
C LYS A 216 -4.50 -20.83 27.53
N SER A 217 -3.52 -21.21 26.70
CA SER A 217 -2.17 -21.56 27.14
C SER A 217 -1.47 -20.36 27.80
N ARG A 218 -1.61 -19.15 27.26
CA ARG A 218 -1.07 -17.93 27.85
C ARG A 218 -1.68 -17.63 29.20
N THR A 219 -3.01 -17.73 29.30
CA THR A 219 -3.73 -17.51 30.57
C THR A 219 -3.30 -18.54 31.61
N ALA A 220 -3.19 -19.82 31.27
CA ALA A 220 -2.68 -20.86 32.16
C ALA A 220 -1.22 -20.61 32.58
N GLY A 221 -0.40 -19.97 31.74
CA GLY A 221 0.95 -19.54 32.03
C GLY A 221 1.05 -18.22 32.80
N GLY A 222 -0.06 -17.72 33.36
CA GLY A 222 -0.10 -16.51 34.21
C GLY A 222 -0.15 -15.19 33.46
N LYS A 223 -0.37 -15.21 32.13
CA LYS A 223 -0.58 -13.98 31.34
C LYS A 223 -2.06 -13.63 31.38
N ASN A 224 -2.37 -12.44 31.84
CA ASN A 224 -3.75 -11.96 32.03
C ASN A 224 -4.36 -11.31 30.77
N PHE A 225 -3.56 -10.99 29.75
CA PHE A 225 -4.03 -10.41 28.48
C PHE A 225 -3.38 -11.06 27.25
N SER A 226 -3.96 -10.85 26.08
CA SER A 226 -3.37 -11.21 24.79
C SER A 226 -3.63 -10.12 23.75
N ILE A 227 -2.66 -9.90 22.87
CA ILE A 227 -2.74 -8.93 21.77
C ILE A 227 -2.66 -9.67 20.44
N LEU A 228 -3.66 -9.47 19.60
CA LEU A 228 -3.74 -10.00 18.26
C LEU A 228 -3.59 -8.87 17.23
N ALA A 229 -2.63 -8.98 16.33
CA ALA A 229 -2.57 -8.17 15.11
C ALA A 229 -3.22 -8.97 13.97
N VAL A 230 -4.30 -8.45 13.41
CA VAL A 230 -5.12 -9.15 12.40
C VAL A 230 -5.17 -8.33 11.13
N ALA A 231 -4.71 -8.89 10.00
CA ALA A 231 -4.87 -8.25 8.71
C ALA A 231 -6.34 -8.18 8.31
N GLU A 232 -6.80 -7.07 7.73
CA GLU A 232 -8.17 -6.92 7.21
C GLU A 232 -8.55 -8.01 6.20
N GLY A 233 -7.56 -8.59 5.53
CA GLY A 233 -7.70 -9.69 4.57
C GLY A 233 -7.48 -11.09 5.15
N ALA A 234 -7.30 -11.25 6.47
CA ALA A 234 -7.12 -12.57 7.08
C ALA A 234 -8.33 -13.48 6.83
N ILE A 235 -8.07 -14.77 6.62
CA ILE A 235 -9.14 -15.76 6.35
C ILE A 235 -8.91 -17.02 7.16
N SER A 236 -10.01 -17.66 7.58
CA SER A 236 -9.93 -18.97 8.24
C SER A 236 -9.59 -20.08 7.25
N LYS A 237 -9.02 -21.19 7.75
CA LYS A 237 -8.79 -22.42 6.96
C LYS A 237 -10.05 -22.90 6.25
N LYS A 238 -11.21 -22.81 6.92
CA LYS A 238 -12.52 -23.18 6.33
C LYS A 238 -12.83 -22.35 5.07
N ILE A 239 -12.69 -21.03 5.15
CA ILE A 239 -12.92 -20.13 4.02
C ILE A 239 -11.84 -20.30 2.96
N ALA A 240 -10.58 -20.48 3.34
CA ALA A 240 -9.45 -20.67 2.42
C ALA A 240 -9.61 -21.93 1.54
N ALA A 241 -10.21 -23.00 2.08
CA ALA A 241 -10.48 -24.25 1.36
C ALA A 241 -11.58 -24.12 0.29
N LEU A 242 -12.40 -23.08 0.32
CA LEU A 242 -13.48 -22.89 -0.65
C LEU A 242 -12.94 -22.46 -2.03
N PRO A 243 -13.62 -22.86 -3.13
CA PRO A 243 -13.37 -22.31 -4.45
C PRO A 243 -13.49 -20.78 -4.47
N LYS A 244 -12.69 -20.12 -5.31
CA LYS A 244 -12.57 -18.63 -5.34
C LYS A 244 -13.91 -17.88 -5.36
N LYS A 245 -14.91 -18.37 -6.10
CA LYS A 245 -16.24 -17.73 -6.18
C LYS A 245 -16.99 -17.86 -4.85
N GLN A 246 -17.00 -19.05 -4.26
CA GLN A 246 -17.65 -19.32 -2.97
C GLN A 246 -16.95 -18.60 -1.82
N ARG A 247 -15.61 -18.51 -1.85
CA ARG A 247 -14.84 -17.73 -0.88
C ARG A 247 -15.26 -16.26 -0.87
N LYS A 248 -15.44 -15.66 -2.06
CA LYS A 248 -15.90 -14.27 -2.15
C LYS A 248 -17.32 -14.08 -1.62
N ALA A 249 -18.21 -15.04 -1.89
CA ALA A 249 -19.56 -15.01 -1.37
C ALA A 249 -19.54 -15.11 0.16
N ALA A 250 -18.83 -16.09 0.72
CA ALA A 250 -18.72 -16.29 2.18
C ALA A 250 -18.17 -15.05 2.91
N ILE A 251 -17.19 -14.35 2.31
CA ILE A 251 -16.67 -13.11 2.88
C ILE A 251 -17.72 -11.98 2.79
N ALA A 252 -18.47 -11.90 1.69
CA ALA A 252 -19.50 -10.86 1.51
C ALA A 252 -20.74 -11.08 2.41
N GLU A 253 -21.01 -12.32 2.77
CA GLU A 253 -22.12 -12.74 3.64
C GLU A 253 -21.76 -12.73 5.14
N MET A 254 -20.55 -12.32 5.49
CA MET A 254 -20.09 -12.23 6.88
C MET A 254 -21.01 -11.30 7.69
N LYS A 255 -21.51 -11.80 8.83
CA LYS A 255 -22.46 -11.07 9.69
C LYS A 255 -21.83 -9.90 10.47
N TYR A 256 -20.52 -9.90 10.58
CA TYR A 256 -19.77 -8.91 11.36
C TYR A 256 -19.18 -7.82 10.45
N PRO A 257 -18.92 -6.62 10.99
CA PRO A 257 -18.36 -5.50 10.20
C PRO A 257 -17.00 -5.82 9.57
N SER A 258 -16.18 -6.67 10.21
CA SER A 258 -14.91 -7.16 9.70
C SER A 258 -14.54 -8.52 10.30
N ILE A 259 -13.47 -9.12 9.78
CA ILE A 259 -12.95 -10.40 10.26
C ILE A 259 -12.52 -10.32 11.74
N SER A 260 -12.03 -9.18 12.21
CA SER A 260 -11.59 -9.00 13.59
C SER A 260 -12.76 -9.08 14.58
N TYR A 261 -13.94 -8.59 14.22
CA TYR A 261 -15.14 -8.73 15.04
C TYR A 261 -15.66 -10.17 15.08
N GLN A 262 -15.54 -10.92 13.97
CA GLN A 262 -15.86 -12.36 13.95
C GLN A 262 -14.93 -13.13 14.89
N ILE A 263 -13.62 -12.88 14.81
CA ILE A 263 -12.60 -13.50 15.68
C ILE A 263 -12.86 -13.14 17.14
N ALA A 264 -13.21 -11.90 17.44
CA ALA A 264 -13.55 -11.44 18.77
C ALA A 264 -14.70 -12.24 19.37
N HIS A 265 -15.81 -12.37 18.63
CA HIS A 265 -16.97 -13.16 19.03
C HIS A 265 -16.60 -14.64 19.30
N ASP A 266 -15.89 -15.26 18.37
CA ASP A 266 -15.49 -16.66 18.50
C ASP A 266 -14.59 -16.90 19.75
N ILE A 267 -13.73 -15.94 20.08
CA ILE A 267 -12.89 -16.00 21.28
C ILE A 267 -13.72 -15.83 22.55
N GLU A 268 -14.65 -14.88 22.61
CA GLU A 268 -15.52 -14.65 23.76
C GLU A 268 -16.39 -15.89 24.06
N GLU A 269 -17.02 -16.47 23.03
CA GLU A 269 -17.82 -17.69 23.20
C GLU A 269 -17.00 -18.87 23.75
N ALA A 270 -15.76 -19.04 23.26
CA ALA A 270 -14.95 -20.21 23.61
C ALA A 270 -14.17 -20.07 24.92
N THR A 271 -13.91 -18.85 25.38
CA THR A 271 -13.03 -18.57 26.53
C THR A 271 -13.72 -17.87 27.67
N GLY A 272 -14.81 -17.16 27.44
CA GLY A 272 -15.45 -16.25 28.40
C GLY A 272 -14.63 -14.99 28.67
N GLN A 273 -13.49 -14.78 28.00
CA GLN A 273 -12.67 -13.59 28.15
C GLN A 273 -13.22 -12.44 27.31
N GLU A 274 -13.33 -11.26 27.93
CA GLU A 274 -13.78 -10.06 27.24
C GLU A 274 -12.78 -9.66 26.14
N THR A 275 -13.30 -9.37 24.93
CA THR A 275 -12.49 -8.91 23.79
C THR A 275 -12.72 -7.44 23.50
N ARG A 276 -11.74 -6.79 22.89
CA ARG A 276 -11.84 -5.43 22.37
C ARG A 276 -11.20 -5.37 20.99
N VAL A 277 -11.92 -4.79 20.03
CA VAL A 277 -11.44 -4.60 18.67
C VAL A 277 -11.09 -3.13 18.43
N THR A 278 -9.92 -2.88 17.90
CA THR A 278 -9.45 -1.56 17.48
C THR A 278 -9.17 -1.60 15.98
N VAL A 279 -9.83 -0.72 15.22
CA VAL A 279 -9.65 -0.61 13.76
C VAL A 279 -9.12 0.79 13.45
N PRO A 280 -7.80 1.00 13.38
CA PRO A 280 -7.22 2.30 13.03
C PRO A 280 -7.60 2.76 11.61
N GLY A 281 -7.87 1.84 10.69
CA GLY A 281 -8.37 2.14 9.35
C GLY A 281 -7.48 3.14 8.61
N HIS A 282 -8.09 4.19 8.03
CA HIS A 282 -7.38 5.20 7.25
C HIS A 282 -6.37 6.05 8.04
N PHE A 283 -6.37 5.98 9.37
CA PHE A 283 -5.33 6.61 10.17
C PHE A 283 -3.92 6.15 9.75
N GLN A 284 -3.80 4.89 9.32
CA GLN A 284 -2.56 4.30 8.81
C GLN A 284 -2.04 4.94 7.49
N ARG A 285 -2.89 5.72 6.78
CA ARG A 285 -2.52 6.44 5.55
C ARG A 285 -2.15 7.90 5.79
N GLY A 286 -2.47 8.43 6.97
CA GLY A 286 -2.37 9.85 7.30
C GLY A 286 -1.04 10.26 7.88
N GLY A 287 -0.90 11.55 8.10
CA GLY A 287 0.26 12.13 8.75
C GLY A 287 1.48 12.32 7.86
N SER A 288 2.55 12.77 8.48
CA SER A 288 3.84 13.03 7.84
C SER A 288 4.58 11.71 7.55
N PRO A 289 5.30 11.60 6.43
CA PRO A 289 6.17 10.45 6.21
C PRO A 289 7.28 10.39 7.28
N ASP A 290 7.63 9.18 7.71
CA ASP A 290 8.77 8.95 8.58
C ASP A 290 10.11 9.24 7.87
N ALA A 291 11.21 9.15 8.58
CA ALA A 291 12.54 9.42 8.03
C ALA A 291 12.91 8.43 6.90
N TYR A 292 12.53 7.15 7.06
CA TYR A 292 12.82 6.13 6.05
C TYR A 292 12.07 6.42 4.74
N ASP A 293 10.77 6.68 4.83
CA ASP A 293 9.95 6.98 3.64
C ASP A 293 10.36 8.30 2.97
N ARG A 294 10.81 9.31 3.71
CA ARG A 294 11.39 10.53 3.09
C ARG A 294 12.64 10.24 2.28
N VAL A 295 13.53 9.40 2.80
CA VAL A 295 14.79 9.05 2.13
C VAL A 295 14.52 8.17 0.90
N ILE A 296 13.71 7.10 1.04
CA ILE A 296 13.44 6.21 -0.10
C ILE A 296 12.64 6.91 -1.19
N SER A 297 11.65 7.75 -0.83
CA SER A 297 10.90 8.60 -1.76
C SER A 297 11.82 9.53 -2.55
N THR A 298 12.79 10.14 -1.86
CA THR A 298 13.79 11.00 -2.52
C THR A 298 14.63 10.21 -3.49
N ARG A 299 15.17 9.05 -3.09
CA ARG A 299 15.97 8.16 -3.96
C ARG A 299 15.18 7.70 -5.18
N PHE A 300 13.92 7.33 -4.98
CA PHE A 300 13.03 6.91 -6.08
C PHE A 300 12.73 8.04 -7.05
N GLY A 301 12.46 9.26 -6.54
CA GLY A 301 12.21 10.42 -7.38
C GLY A 301 13.43 10.82 -8.21
N VAL A 302 14.63 10.77 -7.64
CA VAL A 302 15.89 11.00 -8.37
C VAL A 302 16.04 9.97 -9.49
N LYS A 303 15.85 8.68 -9.19
CA LYS A 303 15.94 7.62 -10.21
C LYS A 303 14.93 7.78 -11.34
N ALA A 304 13.70 8.18 -11.01
CA ALA A 304 12.68 8.46 -12.04
C ALA A 304 13.11 9.62 -12.95
N ALA A 305 13.68 10.69 -12.39
CA ALA A 305 14.21 11.79 -13.18
C ALA A 305 15.38 11.37 -14.10
N GLU A 306 16.29 10.52 -13.62
CA GLU A 306 17.36 9.94 -14.45
C GLU A 306 16.80 9.16 -15.65
N LEU A 307 15.78 8.31 -15.42
CA LEU A 307 15.11 7.57 -16.50
C LEU A 307 14.49 8.51 -17.53
N ILE A 308 13.86 9.60 -17.10
CA ILE A 308 13.27 10.61 -17.97
C ILE A 308 14.34 11.33 -18.78
N ILE A 309 15.44 11.75 -18.16
CA ILE A 309 16.55 12.44 -18.83
C ILE A 309 17.14 11.54 -19.92
N ASN A 310 17.37 10.29 -19.57
CA ASN A 310 17.97 9.27 -20.47
C ASN A 310 16.96 8.69 -21.48
N LYS A 311 15.69 9.12 -21.48
CA LYS A 311 14.61 8.59 -22.32
C LYS A 311 14.40 7.07 -22.15
N ASP A 312 14.67 6.54 -20.96
CA ASP A 312 14.56 5.13 -20.61
C ASP A 312 13.18 4.84 -19.97
N TYR A 313 12.17 4.78 -20.81
CA TYR A 313 10.75 4.69 -20.42
C TYR A 313 10.24 3.24 -20.30
N GLY A 314 8.98 3.10 -19.86
CA GLY A 314 8.30 1.81 -19.74
C GLY A 314 8.73 1.01 -18.50
N LYS A 315 9.26 1.67 -17.50
CA LYS A 315 9.82 1.06 -16.29
C LYS A 315 9.20 1.60 -15.01
N MET A 316 9.21 0.77 -13.98
CA MET A 316 8.97 1.18 -12.59
C MET A 316 10.31 1.29 -11.86
N VAL A 317 10.50 2.38 -11.11
CA VAL A 317 11.60 2.48 -10.14
C VAL A 317 11.36 1.46 -9.03
N ALA A 318 12.39 0.79 -8.56
CA ALA A 318 12.31 -0.27 -7.57
C ALA A 318 13.50 -0.24 -6.62
N LEU A 319 13.31 -0.79 -5.42
CA LEU A 319 14.40 -1.12 -4.49
C LEU A 319 14.65 -2.62 -4.58
N VAL A 320 15.87 -3.03 -4.89
CA VAL A 320 16.28 -4.44 -4.92
C VAL A 320 17.65 -4.56 -4.24
N ASN A 321 17.71 -5.37 -3.19
CA ASN A 321 18.95 -5.54 -2.39
C ASN A 321 19.55 -4.18 -1.96
N ASN A 322 18.71 -3.29 -1.45
CA ASN A 322 19.05 -1.93 -1.00
C ASN A 322 19.58 -0.97 -2.10
N LYS A 323 19.49 -1.37 -3.36
CA LYS A 323 19.87 -0.54 -4.53
C LYS A 323 18.60 -0.07 -5.26
N VAL A 324 18.59 1.19 -5.66
CA VAL A 324 17.50 1.72 -6.49
C VAL A 324 17.79 1.39 -7.94
N VAL A 325 16.89 0.63 -8.54
CA VAL A 325 16.97 0.11 -9.91
C VAL A 325 15.71 0.49 -10.70
N ALA A 326 15.64 0.09 -11.96
CA ALA A 326 14.45 0.19 -12.78
C ALA A 326 14.07 -1.19 -13.33
N VAL A 327 12.79 -1.56 -13.21
CA VAL A 327 12.25 -2.84 -13.69
C VAL A 327 11.20 -2.59 -14.77
N PRO A 328 11.15 -3.38 -15.86
CA PRO A 328 10.17 -3.19 -16.91
C PRO A 328 8.74 -3.36 -16.40
N LEU A 329 7.84 -2.44 -16.74
CA LEU A 329 6.43 -2.49 -16.35
C LEU A 329 5.73 -3.78 -16.79
N LYS A 330 6.08 -4.31 -17.97
CA LYS A 330 5.53 -5.57 -18.48
C LYS A 330 5.80 -6.78 -17.58
N ASP A 331 6.90 -6.75 -16.83
CA ASP A 331 7.34 -7.87 -16.00
C ASP A 331 6.68 -7.87 -14.62
N ILE A 332 6.11 -6.74 -14.21
CA ILE A 332 5.55 -6.53 -12.86
C ILE A 332 4.02 -6.33 -12.87
N ALA A 333 3.47 -5.76 -13.94
CA ALA A 333 2.06 -5.39 -13.99
C ALA A 333 1.14 -6.60 -13.76
N GLY A 334 0.34 -6.53 -12.71
CA GLY A 334 -0.62 -7.58 -12.36
C GLY A 334 -0.09 -8.69 -11.47
N LYS A 335 1.19 -8.72 -11.18
CA LYS A 335 1.78 -9.62 -10.19
C LYS A 335 1.61 -9.05 -8.78
N LEU A 336 1.44 -9.93 -7.80
CA LEU A 336 1.26 -9.57 -6.39
C LEU A 336 2.46 -10.10 -5.60
N LYS A 337 3.03 -9.26 -4.74
CA LYS A 337 4.06 -9.65 -3.79
C LYS A 337 3.40 -10.01 -2.46
N SER A 338 3.12 -11.28 -2.26
CA SER A 338 2.62 -11.83 -1.00
C SER A 338 3.75 -12.13 -0.03
N VAL A 339 3.42 -12.26 1.27
CA VAL A 339 4.36 -12.73 2.30
C VAL A 339 4.65 -14.21 2.07
N PRO A 340 5.90 -14.63 1.82
CA PRO A 340 6.23 -16.05 1.78
C PRO A 340 6.07 -16.65 3.18
N LYS A 341 5.36 -17.79 3.27
CA LYS A 341 5.07 -18.46 4.54
C LYS A 341 6.32 -18.95 5.28
N ASP A 342 7.38 -19.17 4.54
CA ASP A 342 8.70 -19.62 4.96
C ASP A 342 9.75 -18.50 4.93
N SER A 343 9.30 -17.23 4.85
CA SER A 343 10.24 -16.11 4.89
C SER A 343 10.93 -16.01 6.26
N GLU A 344 12.14 -15.50 6.24
CA GLU A 344 12.97 -15.31 7.44
C GLU A 344 12.20 -14.53 8.53
N VAL A 345 11.43 -13.52 8.15
CA VAL A 345 10.64 -12.70 9.09
C VAL A 345 9.52 -13.51 9.75
N VAL A 346 8.82 -14.36 9.01
CA VAL A 346 7.78 -15.28 9.55
C VAL A 346 8.42 -16.30 10.48
N GLU A 347 9.54 -16.90 10.08
CA GLU A 347 10.27 -17.85 10.90
C GLU A 347 10.82 -17.23 12.20
N THR A 348 11.30 -15.99 12.11
CA THR A 348 11.72 -15.22 13.28
C THR A 348 10.56 -15.03 14.26
N ALA A 349 9.39 -14.63 13.78
CA ALA A 349 8.20 -14.48 14.61
C ALA A 349 7.80 -15.82 15.30
N ARG A 350 7.80 -16.94 14.55
CA ARG A 350 7.52 -18.27 15.11
C ARG A 350 8.52 -18.67 16.19
N LYS A 351 9.81 -18.45 15.97
CA LYS A 351 10.87 -18.74 16.96
C LYS A 351 10.75 -17.90 18.22
N MET A 352 10.19 -16.70 18.13
CA MET A 352 9.85 -15.84 19.27
C MET A 352 8.58 -16.28 20.01
N GLY A 353 7.89 -17.31 19.53
CA GLY A 353 6.65 -17.81 20.12
C GLY A 353 5.38 -17.08 19.68
N ILE A 354 5.46 -16.25 18.65
CA ILE A 354 4.28 -15.60 18.06
C ILE A 354 3.49 -16.64 17.27
N SER A 355 2.20 -16.77 17.56
CA SER A 355 1.29 -17.69 16.86
C SER A 355 0.74 -17.05 15.59
N PHE A 356 0.66 -17.85 14.52
CA PHE A 356 -0.07 -17.48 13.29
C PHE A 356 -1.46 -18.17 13.20
N GLY A 357 -1.91 -18.82 14.29
CA GLY A 357 -3.18 -19.53 14.29
C GLY A 357 -3.17 -20.82 13.45
N GLU A 358 -2.03 -21.45 13.22
CA GLU A 358 -1.89 -22.66 12.40
C GLU A 358 -2.35 -23.93 13.11
#